data_4e7432046b3d125bfe2c1176e5901f2e
#
_entry.id   4e7432046b3d125bfe2c1176e5901f2e
#
_cell.length_a   1.000
_cell.length_b   1.000
_cell.length_c   1.000
_cell.angle_alpha   90.00
_cell.angle_beta   90.00
_cell.angle_gamma   90.00
#
_symmetry.space_group_name_H-M   'P 1'
#
loop_
_entity.id
_entity.type
_entity.pdbx_description
1 polymer ?
#
loop_
_entity_poly.entity_id
_entity_poly.type
_entity_poly.pdbx_seq_one_letter_code
_entity_poly.pdbx_strand_id
1 'polypeptide(L)'
;DMAQQAANDTLAGVILLAKAEIADSVAEKVEDDGVFVVPKPLSRVLFMQALPMTRAARSRLTGLQSENRRLQKRIEDIRQVDRAKCLLIECCGMTEPEAHSYIEQQAMNQRRSKRDIAEDIIGGKTP
;
A
#
# COMPACT_ATOMS: atom_id res chain seq x y z
N ASP A 1 1.69 -3.20 21.89
CA ASP A 1 1.08 -2.05 22.56
C ASP A 1 -0.27 -1.70 21.94
N MET A 2 -1.29 -1.47 22.82
CA MET A 2 -2.66 -1.17 22.39
C MET A 2 -2.75 0.12 21.54
N ALA A 3 -1.97 1.15 21.84
CA ALA A 3 -1.93 2.39 21.06
C ALA A 3 -1.35 2.18 19.66
N GLN A 4 -0.33 1.35 19.53
CA GLN A 4 0.26 0.98 18.24
C GLN A 4 -0.72 0.15 17.41
N GLN A 5 -1.42 -0.81 18.02
CA GLN A 5 -2.47 -1.56 17.35
C GLN A 5 -3.60 -0.65 16.87
N ALA A 6 -4.09 0.26 17.72
CA ALA A 6 -5.12 1.21 17.32
C ALA A 6 -4.68 2.10 16.15
N ALA A 7 -3.43 2.55 16.13
CA ALA A 7 -2.89 3.37 15.06
C ALA A 7 -2.75 2.58 13.74
N ASN A 8 -2.40 1.31 13.80
CA ASN A 8 -2.22 0.46 12.63
C ASN A 8 -3.55 -0.09 12.08
N ASP A 9 -4.49 -0.39 12.96
CA ASP A 9 -5.75 -1.04 12.58
C ASP A 9 -6.85 -0.06 12.16
N THR A 10 -6.69 1.23 12.45
CA THR A 10 -7.70 2.24 12.15
C THR A 10 -7.15 3.40 11.32
N LEU A 11 -8.05 4.11 10.64
CA LEU A 11 -7.73 5.36 9.95
C LEU A 11 -7.76 6.58 10.88
N ALA A 12 -8.05 6.38 12.16
CA ALA A 12 -8.11 7.44 13.15
C ALA A 12 -6.71 7.87 13.62
N GLY A 13 -6.56 9.14 13.94
CA GLY A 13 -5.38 9.63 14.66
C GLY A 13 -5.41 9.17 16.13
N VAL A 14 -4.26 8.83 16.68
CA VAL A 14 -4.13 8.35 18.05
C VAL A 14 -3.25 9.30 18.88
N ILE A 15 -3.74 9.71 20.04
CA ILE A 15 -3.00 10.51 21.02
C ILE A 15 -2.90 9.69 22.31
N LEU A 16 -1.68 9.51 22.79
CA LEU A 16 -1.39 8.80 24.04
C LEU A 16 -1.01 9.77 25.14
N LEU A 17 -1.71 9.70 26.26
CA LEU A 17 -1.37 10.47 27.46
C LEU A 17 -0.44 9.64 28.35
N ALA A 18 0.72 10.18 28.67
CA ALA A 18 1.70 9.51 29.51
C ALA A 18 2.18 10.44 30.64
N LYS A 19 2.66 9.84 31.74
CA LYS A 19 3.30 10.62 32.83
C LYS A 19 4.53 11.33 32.25
N ALA A 20 4.79 12.57 32.70
CA ALA A 20 5.92 13.37 32.20
C ALA A 20 7.26 12.66 32.30
N GLU A 21 7.47 11.84 33.31
CA GLU A 21 8.72 11.10 33.58
C GLU A 21 9.04 10.05 32.50
N ILE A 22 8.02 9.50 31.82
CA ILE A 22 8.15 8.43 30.83
C ILE A 22 7.70 8.86 29.43
N ALA A 23 7.21 10.08 29.26
CA ALA A 23 6.63 10.55 28.00
C ALA A 23 7.62 10.45 26.84
N ASP A 24 8.87 10.87 27.02
CA ASP A 24 9.89 10.83 25.99
C ASP A 24 10.24 9.38 25.60
N SER A 25 10.40 8.50 26.58
CA SER A 25 10.67 7.08 26.33
C SER A 25 9.52 6.37 25.61
N VAL A 26 8.30 6.74 25.90
CA VAL A 26 7.11 6.20 25.20
C VAL A 26 7.01 6.79 23.79
N ALA A 27 7.31 8.08 23.61
CA ALA A 27 7.29 8.74 22.32
C ALA A 27 8.25 8.07 21.32
N GLU A 28 9.47 7.77 21.74
CA GLU A 28 10.44 7.04 20.89
C GLU A 28 9.93 5.69 20.40
N LYS A 29 9.16 4.98 21.24
CA LYS A 29 8.63 3.65 20.90
C LYS A 29 7.46 3.65 19.92
N VAL A 30 6.74 4.76 19.83
CA VAL A 30 5.50 4.85 19.03
C VAL A 30 5.57 5.88 17.90
N GLU A 31 6.72 6.51 17.71
CA GLU A 31 6.93 7.56 16.70
C GLU A 31 6.59 7.08 15.29
N ASP A 32 7.07 5.91 14.94
CA ASP A 32 6.87 5.33 13.60
C ASP A 32 5.41 4.94 13.33
N ASP A 33 4.62 4.72 14.37
CA ASP A 33 3.20 4.36 14.26
C ASP A 33 2.28 5.59 14.11
N GLY A 34 2.84 6.80 14.13
CA GLY A 34 2.08 8.04 14.01
C GLY A 34 1.22 8.36 15.23
N VAL A 35 1.61 7.87 16.41
CA VAL A 35 0.97 8.17 17.69
C VAL A 35 1.65 9.36 18.32
N PHE A 36 0.86 10.37 18.70
CA PHE A 36 1.36 11.51 19.47
C PHE A 36 1.25 11.24 20.97
N VAL A 37 2.34 11.51 21.68
CA VAL A 37 2.42 11.37 23.13
C VAL A 37 2.35 12.75 23.80
N VAL A 38 1.40 12.93 24.70
CA VAL A 38 1.22 14.16 25.47
C VAL A 38 1.52 13.87 26.93
N PRO A 39 2.46 14.60 27.55
CA PRO A 39 2.78 14.42 28.97
C PRO A 39 1.68 14.92 29.87
N LYS A 40 1.48 14.25 31.02
CA LYS A 40 0.63 14.70 32.11
C LYS A 40 1.44 15.61 33.06
N PRO A 41 0.83 16.64 33.69
CA PRO A 41 -0.57 17.04 33.63
C PRO A 41 -0.96 17.62 32.27
N LEU A 42 -2.18 17.34 31.83
CA LEU A 42 -2.68 17.74 30.53
C LEU A 42 -2.89 19.25 30.47
N SER A 43 -2.17 19.93 29.59
CA SER A 43 -2.42 21.32 29.21
C SER A 43 -3.42 21.37 28.04
N ARG A 44 -4.45 22.22 28.19
CA ARG A 44 -5.41 22.47 27.11
C ARG A 44 -4.73 22.95 25.84
N VAL A 45 -3.73 23.81 25.96
CA VAL A 45 -2.97 24.36 24.83
C VAL A 45 -2.19 23.26 24.11
N LEU A 46 -1.46 22.42 24.86
CA LEU A 46 -0.71 21.28 24.28
C LEU A 46 -1.64 20.27 23.60
N PHE A 47 -2.77 19.96 24.22
CA PHE A 47 -3.75 19.05 23.64
C PHE A 47 -4.33 19.60 22.34
N MET A 48 -4.72 20.88 22.32
CA MET A 48 -5.25 21.53 21.13
C MET A 48 -4.22 21.63 20.00
N GLN A 49 -2.93 21.74 20.32
CA GLN A 49 -1.84 21.70 19.36
C GLN A 49 -1.57 20.28 18.84
N ALA A 50 -1.73 19.25 19.67
CA ALA A 50 -1.52 17.86 19.29
C ALA A 50 -2.55 17.35 18.28
N LEU A 51 -3.79 17.83 18.32
CA LEU A 51 -4.86 17.40 17.44
C LEU A 51 -4.54 17.59 15.93
N PRO A 52 -4.17 18.80 15.46
CA PRO A 52 -3.85 18.99 14.05
C PRO A 52 -2.57 18.25 13.63
N MET A 53 -1.58 18.13 14.52
CA MET A 53 -0.35 17.39 14.23
C MET A 53 -0.63 15.89 14.05
N THR A 54 -1.46 15.30 14.93
CA THR A 54 -1.89 13.90 14.81
C THR A 54 -2.62 13.66 13.50
N ARG A 55 -3.51 14.56 13.12
CA ARG A 55 -4.25 14.48 11.86
C ARG A 55 -3.32 14.56 10.65
N ALA A 56 -2.36 15.48 10.66
CA ALA A 56 -1.39 15.64 9.58
C ALA A 56 -0.50 14.40 9.42
N ALA A 57 0.02 13.86 10.52
CA ALA A 57 0.82 12.64 10.50
C ALA A 57 0.01 11.44 9.98
N ARG A 58 -1.24 11.30 10.41
CA ARG A 58 -2.11 10.22 9.94
C ARG A 58 -2.43 10.33 8.45
N SER A 59 -2.72 11.52 7.98
CA SER A 59 -2.95 11.78 6.54
C SER A 59 -1.73 11.39 5.69
N ARG A 60 -0.53 11.73 6.16
CA ARG A 60 0.72 11.36 5.49
C ARG A 60 0.92 9.84 5.44
N LEU A 61 0.72 9.14 6.55
CA LEU A 61 0.82 7.67 6.61
C LEU A 61 -0.20 7.00 5.70
N THR A 62 -1.44 7.46 5.69
CA THR A 62 -2.49 6.95 4.81
C THR A 62 -2.13 7.14 3.34
N GLY A 63 -1.59 8.30 2.97
CA GLY A 63 -1.11 8.57 1.62
C GLY A 63 0.01 7.63 1.19
N LEU A 64 1.00 7.40 2.05
CA LEU A 64 2.11 6.48 1.79
C LEU A 64 1.63 5.03 1.65
N GLN A 65 0.71 4.59 2.50
CA GLN A 65 0.12 3.25 2.42
C GLN A 65 -0.65 3.04 1.11
N SER A 66 -1.42 4.04 0.69
CA SER A 66 -2.15 4.02 -0.58
C SER A 66 -1.21 3.91 -1.78
N GLU A 67 -0.14 4.70 -1.80
CA GLU A 67 0.87 4.66 -2.86
C GLU A 67 1.60 3.31 -2.87
N ASN A 68 1.95 2.76 -1.71
CA ASN A 68 2.58 1.45 -1.61
C ASN A 68 1.68 0.35 -2.18
N ARG A 69 0.39 0.34 -1.85
CA ARG A 69 -0.58 -0.62 -2.42
C ARG A 69 -0.66 -0.50 -3.94
N ARG A 70 -0.67 0.73 -4.47
CA ARG A 70 -0.70 0.99 -5.91
C ARG A 70 0.53 0.42 -6.60
N LEU A 71 1.71 0.63 -6.03
CA LEU A 71 2.97 0.11 -6.56
C LEU A 71 3.04 -1.42 -6.50
N GLN A 72 2.60 -2.02 -5.40
CA GLN A 72 2.54 -3.48 -5.27
C GLN A 72 1.61 -4.12 -6.30
N LYS A 73 0.43 -3.52 -6.52
CA LYS A 73 -0.50 -3.97 -7.56
C LYS A 73 0.15 -3.89 -8.95
N ARG A 74 0.85 -2.81 -9.23
CA ARG A 74 1.54 -2.63 -10.53
C ARG A 74 2.64 -3.67 -10.75
N ILE A 75 3.40 -4.01 -9.71
CA ILE A 75 4.40 -5.07 -9.77
C ILE A 75 3.73 -6.42 -10.06
N GLU A 76 2.62 -6.73 -9.39
CA GLU A 76 1.88 -7.97 -9.62
C GLU A 76 1.32 -8.04 -11.04
N ASP A 77 0.77 -6.95 -11.57
CA ASP A 77 0.29 -6.87 -12.94
C ASP A 77 1.41 -7.16 -13.96
N ILE A 78 2.60 -6.59 -13.74
CA ILE A 78 3.79 -6.86 -14.58
C ILE A 78 4.19 -8.34 -14.52
N ARG A 79 4.22 -8.93 -13.32
CA ARG A 79 4.55 -10.35 -13.14
C ARG A 79 3.57 -11.28 -13.87
N GLN A 80 2.27 -10.98 -13.82
CA GLN A 80 1.25 -11.74 -14.52
C GLN A 80 1.44 -11.65 -16.04
N VAL A 81 1.71 -10.47 -16.57
CA VAL A 81 1.97 -10.28 -18.00
C VAL A 81 3.25 -11.02 -18.43
N ASP A 82 4.32 -10.94 -17.66
CA ASP A 82 5.57 -11.64 -17.97
C ASP A 82 5.39 -13.17 -17.94
N ARG A 83 4.63 -13.67 -16.98
CA ARG A 83 4.30 -15.11 -16.93
C ARG A 83 3.49 -15.56 -18.14
N ALA A 84 2.51 -14.76 -18.57
CA ALA A 84 1.75 -15.04 -19.78
C ALA A 84 2.62 -15.04 -21.03
N LYS A 85 3.55 -14.09 -21.15
CA LYS A 85 4.54 -14.08 -22.26
C LYS A 85 5.38 -15.35 -22.28
N CYS A 86 5.89 -15.79 -21.12
CA CYS A 86 6.65 -17.04 -21.03
C CYS A 86 5.84 -18.23 -21.54
N LEU A 87 4.57 -18.34 -21.18
CA LEU A 87 3.69 -19.39 -21.68
C LEU A 87 3.47 -19.32 -23.20
N LEU A 88 3.28 -18.13 -23.77
CA LEU A 88 3.16 -17.95 -25.22
C LEU A 88 4.44 -18.33 -25.96
N ILE A 89 5.59 -18.03 -25.38
CA ILE A 89 6.89 -18.41 -25.95
C ILE A 89 7.07 -19.95 -25.92
N GLU A 90 6.77 -20.56 -24.78
CA GLU A 90 6.96 -22.01 -24.58
C GLU A 90 5.94 -22.86 -25.38
N CYS A 91 4.68 -22.47 -25.34
CA CYS A 91 3.59 -23.27 -25.89
C CYS A 91 3.27 -22.96 -27.37
N CYS A 92 3.46 -21.69 -27.77
CA CYS A 92 3.09 -21.22 -29.12
C CYS A 92 4.31 -20.90 -29.97
N GLY A 93 5.52 -21.02 -29.44
CA GLY A 93 6.75 -20.74 -30.17
C GLY A 93 6.94 -19.27 -30.56
N MET A 94 6.26 -18.35 -29.88
CA MET A 94 6.38 -16.91 -30.14
C MET A 94 7.73 -16.39 -29.64
N THR A 95 8.22 -15.33 -30.27
CA THR A 95 9.32 -14.54 -29.72
C THR A 95 8.77 -13.60 -28.64
N GLU A 96 9.66 -13.02 -27.82
CA GLU A 96 9.23 -12.07 -26.78
C GLU A 96 8.47 -10.86 -27.35
N PRO A 97 8.96 -10.18 -28.43
CA PRO A 97 8.20 -9.10 -29.06
C PRO A 97 6.83 -9.54 -29.61
N GLU A 98 6.74 -10.73 -30.16
CA GLU A 98 5.46 -11.27 -30.66
C GLU A 98 4.47 -11.54 -29.53
N ALA A 99 4.93 -12.14 -28.42
CA ALA A 99 4.11 -12.38 -27.25
C ALA A 99 3.61 -11.05 -26.61
N HIS A 100 4.48 -10.07 -26.56
CA HIS A 100 4.12 -8.74 -26.06
C HIS A 100 3.03 -8.09 -26.94
N SER A 101 3.26 -8.06 -28.24
CA SER A 101 2.30 -7.49 -29.21
C SER A 101 0.97 -8.23 -29.20
N TYR A 102 1.00 -9.54 -29.05
CA TYR A 102 -0.20 -10.36 -28.95
C TYR A 102 -1.07 -9.94 -27.76
N ILE A 103 -0.46 -9.84 -26.57
CA ILE A 103 -1.19 -9.42 -25.34
C ILE A 103 -1.76 -8.01 -25.51
N GLU A 104 -1.00 -7.08 -26.10
CA GLU A 104 -1.46 -5.72 -26.35
C GLU A 104 -2.65 -5.65 -27.29
N GLN A 105 -2.58 -6.38 -28.41
CA GLN A 105 -3.66 -6.43 -29.38
C GLN A 105 -4.93 -7.05 -28.79
N GLN A 106 -4.80 -8.13 -28.03
CA GLN A 106 -5.94 -8.74 -27.37
C GLN A 106 -6.58 -7.81 -26.33
N ALA A 107 -5.78 -7.10 -25.55
CA ALA A 107 -6.26 -6.11 -24.61
C ALA A 107 -7.04 -4.98 -25.30
N MET A 108 -6.53 -4.48 -26.41
CA MET A 108 -7.21 -3.45 -27.21
C MET A 108 -8.49 -3.97 -27.86
N ASN A 109 -8.45 -5.13 -28.48
CA ASN A 109 -9.60 -5.73 -29.18
C ASN A 109 -10.77 -6.04 -28.23
N GLN A 110 -10.45 -6.56 -27.06
CA GLN A 110 -11.44 -6.92 -26.05
C GLN A 110 -11.77 -5.77 -25.08
N ARG A 111 -11.09 -4.63 -25.18
CA ARG A 111 -11.21 -3.50 -24.24
C ARG A 111 -11.03 -3.92 -22.78
N ARG A 112 -10.06 -4.79 -22.55
CA ARG A 112 -9.70 -5.32 -21.23
C ARG A 112 -8.26 -4.94 -20.89
N SER A 113 -7.90 -5.05 -19.60
CA SER A 113 -6.53 -4.80 -19.19
C SER A 113 -5.58 -5.89 -19.69
N LYS A 114 -4.29 -5.56 -19.84
CA LYS A 114 -3.26 -6.56 -20.16
C LYS A 114 -3.20 -7.67 -19.11
N ARG A 115 -3.47 -7.32 -17.85
CA ARG A 115 -3.55 -8.28 -16.75
C ARG A 115 -4.66 -9.31 -16.98
N ASP A 116 -5.88 -8.85 -17.34
CA ASP A 116 -7.00 -9.76 -17.59
C ASP A 116 -6.72 -10.74 -18.71
N ILE A 117 -6.07 -10.26 -19.79
CA ILE A 117 -5.61 -11.09 -20.89
C ILE A 117 -4.54 -12.09 -20.43
N ALA A 118 -3.59 -11.63 -19.61
CA ALA A 118 -2.58 -12.50 -19.03
C ALA A 118 -3.17 -13.60 -18.15
N GLU A 119 -4.16 -13.27 -17.33
CA GLU A 119 -4.87 -14.24 -16.50
C GLU A 119 -5.60 -15.30 -17.35
N ASP A 120 -6.23 -14.90 -18.44
CA ASP A 120 -6.87 -15.83 -19.37
C ASP A 120 -5.84 -16.77 -20.03
N ILE A 121 -4.69 -16.26 -20.42
CA ILE A 121 -3.59 -17.07 -20.99
C ILE A 121 -3.06 -18.07 -19.97
N ILE A 122 -2.80 -17.63 -18.74
CA ILE A 122 -2.32 -18.49 -17.65
C ILE A 122 -3.36 -19.54 -17.30
N GLY A 123 -4.64 -19.20 -17.36
CA GLY A 123 -5.77 -20.11 -17.13
C GLY A 123 -6.07 -21.09 -18.26
N GLY A 124 -5.27 -21.10 -19.33
CA GLY A 124 -5.44 -22.00 -20.48
C GLY A 124 -6.52 -21.59 -21.48
N LYS A 125 -6.96 -20.35 -21.45
CA LYS A 125 -7.89 -19.77 -22.43
C LYS A 125 -7.18 -19.16 -23.65
N THR A 126 -6.04 -19.69 -23.99
CA THR A 126 -5.31 -19.29 -25.20
C THR A 126 -6.00 -19.81 -26.45
N PRO A 127 -5.95 -19.05 -27.52
CA PRO A 127 -6.39 -19.54 -28.82
C PRO A 127 -5.55 -20.71 -29.34
#